data_bbf74c280c03629494bdf39866536258
#
_entry.id   bbf74c280c03629494bdf39866536258
#
_cell.length_a   1.000
_cell.length_b   1.000
_cell.length_c   1.000
_cell.angle_alpha   90.00
_cell.angle_beta   90.00
_cell.angle_gamma   90.00
#
_symmetry.space_group_name_H-M   'P 1'
#
loop_
_entity.id
_entity.type
_entity.pdbx_description
1 polymer ?
#
loop_
_entity_poly.entity_id
_entity_poly.type
_entity_poly.pdbx_seq_one_letter_code
_entity_poly.pdbx_strand_id
1 'polypeptide(L)'
;MKKLFSLLFLLCVSVISYAQIIEAVHWRFSVKDISDSEKELVFTANMDDGWHLYGMNIPDGGPAATTFSFDEIHGAVLDGGVTSSSRLIKKYDKQFEMELSWYEKQAVFIQKIKLTAPTFSITGNVRAMACNDQSCLPPTTEEFTFTGKG
;
A
#
# COMPACT_ATOMS: atom_id res chain seq x y z
N MET A 1 34.73 36.11 -28.06
CA MET A 1 34.02 36.17 -26.77
C MET A 1 32.54 35.84 -26.90
N LYS A 2 31.81 36.37 -27.86
CA LYS A 2 30.36 36.08 -28.05
C LYS A 2 30.03 34.60 -28.39
N LYS A 3 30.91 33.88 -29.10
CA LYS A 3 30.70 32.46 -29.47
C LYS A 3 31.01 31.49 -28.28
N LEU A 4 31.86 31.86 -27.36
CA LEU A 4 32.18 31.08 -26.17
C LEU A 4 31.01 31.11 -25.15
N PHE A 5 30.34 32.26 -25.04
CA PHE A 5 29.17 32.42 -24.15
C PHE A 5 27.95 31.63 -24.63
N SER A 6 27.80 31.54 -25.98
CA SER A 6 26.69 30.75 -26.57
C SER A 6 26.88 29.24 -26.38
N LEU A 7 28.12 28.75 -26.38
CA LEU A 7 28.44 27.34 -26.14
C LEU A 7 28.24 26.94 -24.67
N LEU A 8 28.55 27.85 -23.75
CA LEU A 8 28.38 27.63 -22.30
C LEU A 8 26.89 27.62 -21.91
N PHE A 9 26.07 28.42 -22.58
CA PHE A 9 24.63 28.45 -22.35
C PHE A 9 23.92 27.16 -22.86
N LEU A 10 24.43 26.54 -23.94
CA LEU A 10 23.89 25.31 -24.50
C LEU A 10 24.20 24.08 -23.62
N LEU A 11 25.25 24.14 -22.79
CA LEU A 11 25.65 23.03 -21.91
C LEU A 11 24.83 22.95 -20.60
N CYS A 12 24.12 24.01 -20.23
CA CYS A 12 23.32 24.07 -19.00
C CYS A 12 21.89 23.51 -19.13
N VAL A 13 21.43 23.12 -20.34
CA VAL A 13 20.01 22.73 -20.56
C VAL A 13 19.77 21.23 -20.46
N SER A 14 20.76 20.38 -20.18
CA SER A 14 20.66 18.94 -20.40
C SER A 14 20.68 18.06 -19.13
N VAL A 15 20.15 18.49 -18.00
CA VAL A 15 19.94 17.55 -16.87
C VAL A 15 18.60 17.81 -16.16
N ILE A 16 17.50 17.70 -16.88
CA ILE A 16 16.23 17.38 -16.23
C ILE A 16 16.12 15.85 -16.23
N SER A 17 16.83 15.21 -15.32
CA SER A 17 16.60 13.82 -15.02
C SER A 17 15.27 13.74 -14.27
N TYR A 18 14.20 13.37 -14.97
CA TYR A 18 12.98 12.91 -14.31
C TYR A 18 13.35 11.61 -13.58
N ALA A 19 13.52 11.69 -12.27
CA ALA A 19 13.53 10.51 -11.45
C ALA A 19 12.12 9.91 -11.54
N GLN A 20 11.95 8.85 -12.32
CA GLN A 20 10.70 8.09 -12.35
C GLN A 20 10.58 7.39 -11.00
N ILE A 21 9.60 7.81 -10.20
CA ILE A 21 9.21 7.08 -9.01
C ILE A 21 8.57 5.78 -9.51
N ILE A 22 9.24 4.66 -9.26
CA ILE A 22 8.69 3.33 -9.56
C ILE A 22 7.61 3.07 -8.53
N GLU A 23 6.37 2.97 -8.97
CA GLU A 23 5.23 2.55 -8.17
C GLU A 23 4.86 1.13 -8.62
N ALA A 24 5.17 0.15 -7.78
CA ALA A 24 4.96 -1.27 -8.10
C ALA A 24 3.69 -1.86 -7.48
N VAL A 25 2.99 -1.09 -6.64
CA VAL A 25 1.76 -1.50 -5.94
C VAL A 25 0.70 -0.42 -6.11
N HIS A 26 -0.44 -0.81 -6.64
CA HIS A 26 -1.57 0.09 -6.92
C HIS A 26 -2.73 -0.25 -6.00
N TRP A 27 -3.05 0.65 -5.08
CA TRP A 27 -4.11 0.47 -4.11
C TRP A 27 -5.48 0.91 -4.65
N ARG A 28 -6.51 0.17 -4.25
CA ARG A 28 -7.93 0.55 -4.42
C ARG A 28 -8.68 0.30 -3.13
N PHE A 29 -9.54 1.23 -2.79
CA PHE A 29 -10.34 1.19 -1.58
C PHE A 29 -11.82 1.18 -1.93
N SER A 30 -12.59 0.28 -1.30
CA SER A 30 -14.03 0.17 -1.52
C SER A 30 -14.75 -0.29 -0.25
N VAL A 31 -16.05 -0.03 -0.19
CA VAL A 31 -16.93 -0.50 0.88
C VAL A 31 -17.82 -1.61 0.30
N LYS A 32 -17.96 -2.69 1.04
CA LYS A 32 -18.87 -3.77 0.72
C LYS A 32 -19.93 -3.87 1.80
N ASP A 33 -21.18 -3.82 1.40
CA ASP A 33 -22.32 -3.98 2.28
C ASP A 33 -22.49 -5.45 2.68
N ILE A 34 -22.63 -5.71 3.97
CA ILE A 34 -22.91 -7.04 4.53
C ILE A 34 -24.34 -7.08 5.06
N SER A 35 -24.76 -6.06 5.80
CA SER A 35 -26.11 -5.83 6.28
C SER A 35 -26.34 -4.33 6.46
N ASP A 36 -27.52 -3.94 6.95
CA ASP A 36 -27.83 -2.53 7.26
C ASP A 36 -26.91 -1.93 8.32
N SER A 37 -26.35 -2.77 9.20
CA SER A 37 -25.49 -2.33 10.30
C SER A 37 -24.04 -2.79 10.20
N GLU A 38 -23.68 -3.63 9.24
CA GLU A 38 -22.33 -4.19 9.11
C GLU A 38 -21.80 -4.00 7.68
N LYS A 39 -20.56 -3.55 7.59
CA LYS A 39 -19.87 -3.36 6.30
C LYS A 39 -18.43 -3.89 6.38
N GLU A 40 -17.86 -4.13 5.22
CA GLU A 40 -16.45 -4.44 5.05
C GLU A 40 -15.76 -3.29 4.32
N LEU A 41 -14.70 -2.74 4.92
CA LEU A 41 -13.75 -1.88 4.23
C LEU A 41 -12.76 -2.79 3.50
N VAL A 42 -12.71 -2.67 2.19
CA VAL A 42 -11.90 -3.53 1.33
C VAL A 42 -10.74 -2.75 0.75
N PHE A 43 -9.54 -3.24 1.01
CA PHE A 43 -8.28 -2.69 0.51
C PHE A 43 -7.70 -3.68 -0.50
N THR A 44 -7.61 -3.30 -1.75
CA THR A 44 -7.06 -4.13 -2.82
C THR A 44 -5.74 -3.56 -3.28
N ALA A 45 -4.67 -4.31 -3.10
CA ALA A 45 -3.35 -4.01 -3.65
C ALA A 45 -3.13 -4.84 -4.92
N ASN A 46 -2.87 -4.19 -6.04
CA ASN A 46 -2.46 -4.85 -7.28
C ASN A 46 -0.97 -4.60 -7.48
N MET A 47 -0.19 -5.67 -7.58
CA MET A 47 1.24 -5.60 -7.82
C MET A 47 1.55 -5.75 -9.31
N ASP A 48 2.52 -5.00 -9.80
CA ASP A 48 3.07 -5.18 -11.13
C ASP A 48 3.76 -6.55 -11.27
N ASP A 49 3.88 -7.04 -12.49
CA ASP A 49 4.50 -8.34 -12.75
C ASP A 49 5.93 -8.42 -12.19
N GLY A 50 6.21 -9.51 -11.49
CA GLY A 50 7.49 -9.76 -10.83
C GLY A 50 7.66 -9.09 -9.45
N TRP A 51 6.69 -8.27 -9.01
CA TRP A 51 6.69 -7.67 -7.69
C TRP A 51 5.82 -8.46 -6.70
N HIS A 52 6.21 -8.42 -5.44
CA HIS A 52 5.46 -8.99 -4.33
C HIS A 52 5.35 -7.99 -3.18
N LEU A 53 4.25 -8.07 -2.46
CA LEU A 53 3.93 -7.25 -1.29
C LEU A 53 4.09 -8.08 -0.03
N TYR A 54 4.93 -7.65 0.92
CA TYR A 54 5.10 -8.39 2.16
C TYR A 54 3.83 -8.44 3.00
N GLY A 55 3.67 -9.54 3.73
CA GLY A 55 2.51 -9.80 4.57
C GLY A 55 2.43 -8.91 5.81
N MET A 56 1.36 -9.06 6.58
CA MET A 56 1.14 -8.31 7.83
C MET A 56 1.97 -8.83 9.00
N ASN A 57 2.38 -10.10 8.97
CA ASN A 57 3.14 -10.73 10.05
C ASN A 57 4.56 -11.05 9.55
N ILE A 58 5.47 -10.11 9.74
CA ILE A 58 6.87 -10.24 9.37
C ILE A 58 7.69 -10.35 10.66
N PRO A 59 8.65 -11.31 10.74
CA PRO A 59 9.54 -11.43 11.89
C PRO A 59 10.45 -10.21 12.05
N ASP A 60 10.96 -9.99 13.27
CA ASP A 60 11.93 -8.96 13.56
C ASP A 60 13.21 -9.11 12.69
N GLY A 61 13.70 -7.98 12.18
CA GLY A 61 14.84 -7.93 11.26
C GLY A 61 14.47 -8.14 9.79
N GLY A 62 13.22 -8.42 9.48
CA GLY A 62 12.71 -8.53 8.11
C GLY A 62 12.30 -7.19 7.48
N PRO A 63 11.70 -7.24 6.29
CA PRO A 63 11.16 -6.08 5.60
C PRO A 63 10.00 -5.44 6.38
N ALA A 64 9.62 -4.22 6.01
CA ALA A 64 8.45 -3.58 6.59
C ALA A 64 7.18 -4.38 6.26
N ALA A 65 6.46 -4.78 7.31
CA ALA A 65 5.18 -5.44 7.19
C ALA A 65 4.11 -4.50 6.60
N THR A 66 3.11 -5.07 5.93
CA THR A 66 1.89 -4.33 5.59
C THR A 66 1.10 -4.03 6.85
N THR A 67 0.90 -2.75 7.15
CA THR A 67 0.21 -2.27 8.34
C THR A 67 -0.88 -1.27 7.99
N PHE A 68 -1.96 -1.28 8.78
CA PHE A 68 -3.11 -0.40 8.61
C PHE A 68 -3.28 0.44 9.88
N SER A 69 -3.36 1.76 9.71
CA SER A 69 -3.67 2.71 10.79
C SER A 69 -5.00 3.37 10.50
N PHE A 70 -5.86 3.46 11.50
CA PHE A 70 -7.15 4.15 11.43
C PHE A 70 -7.06 5.38 12.33
N ASP A 71 -7.10 6.58 11.71
CA ASP A 71 -6.80 7.83 12.41
C ASP A 71 -8.07 8.46 12.98
N GLU A 72 -9.13 8.55 12.18
CA GLU A 72 -10.42 9.09 12.60
C GLU A 72 -11.55 8.13 12.22
N ILE A 73 -12.42 7.85 13.17
CA ILE A 73 -13.58 6.97 12.99
C ILE A 73 -14.83 7.67 13.50
N HIS A 74 -15.74 7.98 12.60
CA HIS A 74 -17.03 8.60 12.90
C HIS A 74 -18.16 7.71 12.40
N GLY A 75 -19.19 7.51 13.22
CA GLY A 75 -20.41 6.79 12.86
C GLY A 75 -20.26 5.28 12.69
N ALA A 76 -19.13 4.72 13.11
CA ALA A 76 -18.84 3.29 13.09
C ALA A 76 -17.84 2.91 14.18
N VAL A 77 -17.69 1.61 14.42
CA VAL A 77 -16.62 1.01 15.23
C VAL A 77 -15.98 -0.13 14.44
N LEU A 78 -14.67 -0.32 14.65
CA LEU A 78 -13.96 -1.47 14.06
C LEU A 78 -14.41 -2.76 14.76
N ASP A 79 -14.66 -3.80 13.98
CA ASP A 79 -15.02 -5.14 14.46
C ASP A 79 -13.88 -6.11 14.16
N GLY A 80 -13.06 -6.39 15.17
CA GLY A 80 -11.83 -7.14 15.03
C GLY A 80 -10.71 -6.39 14.33
N GLY A 81 -9.66 -7.10 13.93
CA GLY A 81 -8.52 -6.57 13.18
C GLY A 81 -8.65 -6.79 11.66
N VAL A 82 -7.74 -6.17 10.90
CA VAL A 82 -7.63 -6.40 9.46
C VAL A 82 -7.23 -7.86 9.20
N THR A 83 -7.92 -8.48 8.26
CA THR A 83 -7.63 -9.83 7.77
C THR A 83 -7.32 -9.81 6.29
N SER A 84 -6.68 -10.86 5.78
CA SER A 84 -6.47 -11.02 4.33
C SER A 84 -7.28 -12.21 3.82
N SER A 85 -7.94 -12.03 2.68
CA SER A 85 -8.63 -13.10 1.94
C SER A 85 -7.78 -13.68 0.81
N SER A 86 -6.60 -13.11 0.54
CA SER A 86 -5.71 -13.57 -0.52
C SER A 86 -4.77 -14.68 -0.05
N ARG A 87 -4.31 -15.49 -1.01
CA ARG A 87 -3.34 -16.56 -0.74
C ARG A 87 -2.00 -15.96 -0.32
N LEU A 88 -1.58 -16.25 0.91
CA LEU A 88 -0.29 -15.90 1.44
C LEU A 88 0.76 -16.95 1.01
N ILE A 89 1.84 -16.49 0.39
CA ILE A 89 2.99 -17.31 0.03
C ILE A 89 4.00 -17.22 1.18
N LYS A 90 4.52 -18.38 1.61
CA LYS A 90 5.61 -18.46 2.60
C LYS A 90 6.80 -19.11 1.94
N LYS A 91 7.95 -18.44 1.98
CA LYS A 91 9.18 -18.91 1.33
C LYS A 91 10.39 -18.25 1.96
N TYR A 92 11.55 -18.89 1.80
CA TYR A 92 12.84 -18.29 2.16
C TYR A 92 13.17 -17.14 1.20
N ASP A 93 13.36 -15.95 1.78
CA ASP A 93 13.75 -14.74 1.08
C ASP A 93 15.28 -14.60 1.12
N LYS A 94 15.91 -14.50 -0.05
CA LYS A 94 17.38 -14.41 -0.16
C LYS A 94 17.93 -13.04 0.20
N GLN A 95 17.13 -11.97 0.10
CA GLN A 95 17.56 -10.60 0.39
C GLN A 95 17.61 -10.36 1.89
N PHE A 96 16.69 -10.95 2.63
CA PHE A 96 16.60 -10.85 4.09
C PHE A 96 17.14 -12.09 4.82
N GLU A 97 17.50 -13.14 4.08
CA GLU A 97 18.08 -14.40 4.60
C GLU A 97 17.19 -15.08 5.67
N MET A 98 15.86 -15.00 5.51
CA MET A 98 14.88 -15.59 6.43
C MET A 98 13.62 -16.08 5.72
N GLU A 99 12.80 -16.87 6.41
CA GLU A 99 11.47 -17.22 5.92
C GLU A 99 10.52 -16.03 6.08
N LEU A 100 9.95 -15.58 4.97
CA LEU A 100 9.02 -14.46 4.91
C LEU A 100 7.70 -14.89 4.27
N SER A 101 6.71 -14.04 4.42
CA SER A 101 5.41 -14.21 3.79
C SER A 101 5.04 -12.97 2.98
N TRP A 102 4.50 -13.20 1.79
CA TRP A 102 4.10 -12.13 0.86
C TRP A 102 2.93 -12.52 -0.04
N TYR A 103 2.44 -11.54 -0.77
CA TYR A 103 1.42 -11.68 -1.80
C TYR A 103 1.99 -11.35 -3.17
N GLU A 104 1.53 -12.04 -4.20
CA GLU A 104 1.86 -11.78 -5.60
C GLU A 104 0.59 -11.47 -6.39
N LYS A 105 0.71 -10.64 -7.42
CA LYS A 105 -0.35 -10.17 -8.31
C LYS A 105 -1.39 -9.32 -7.60
N GLN A 106 -2.13 -9.86 -6.65
CA GLN A 106 -3.18 -9.14 -5.93
C GLN A 106 -3.25 -9.60 -4.48
N ALA A 107 -3.38 -8.64 -3.58
CA ALA A 107 -3.73 -8.86 -2.17
C ALA A 107 -5.01 -8.11 -1.82
N VAL A 108 -5.92 -8.77 -1.12
CA VAL A 108 -7.17 -8.18 -0.63
C VAL A 108 -7.19 -8.28 0.88
N PHE A 109 -7.30 -7.12 1.52
CA PHE A 109 -7.40 -7.00 2.97
C PHE A 109 -8.79 -6.46 3.33
N ILE A 110 -9.29 -6.88 4.48
CA ILE A 110 -10.66 -6.60 4.91
C ILE A 110 -10.64 -6.17 6.37
N GLN A 111 -11.24 -5.00 6.65
CA GLN A 111 -11.61 -4.56 7.98
C GLN A 111 -13.13 -4.54 8.10
N LYS A 112 -13.67 -5.30 9.03
CA LYS A 112 -15.09 -5.26 9.35
C LYS A 112 -15.39 -4.05 10.22
N ILE A 113 -16.55 -3.44 10.00
CA ILE A 113 -17.06 -2.34 10.81
C ILE A 113 -18.53 -2.56 11.16
N LYS A 114 -18.94 -2.04 12.32
CA LYS A 114 -20.34 -1.93 12.73
C LYS A 114 -20.74 -0.46 12.76
N LEU A 115 -21.84 -0.14 12.11
CA LEU A 115 -22.35 1.22 12.08
C LEU A 115 -22.99 1.59 13.43
N THR A 116 -22.71 2.80 13.89
CA THR A 116 -23.27 3.39 15.11
C THR A 116 -24.09 4.65 14.81
N ALA A 117 -24.12 5.08 13.54
CA ALA A 117 -24.90 6.21 13.04
C ALA A 117 -25.37 5.97 11.59
N PRO A 118 -26.33 6.75 11.06
CA PRO A 118 -26.82 6.59 9.68
C PRO A 118 -25.76 6.85 8.60
N THR A 119 -24.69 7.55 8.93
CA THR A 119 -23.56 7.81 8.03
C THR A 119 -22.25 7.54 8.77
N PHE A 120 -21.22 7.15 8.04
CA PHE A 120 -19.89 6.96 8.60
C PHE A 120 -18.81 7.63 7.77
N SER A 121 -17.70 7.95 8.42
CA SER A 121 -16.46 8.39 7.79
C SER A 121 -15.29 7.79 8.56
N ILE A 122 -14.37 7.16 7.85
CA ILE A 122 -13.16 6.54 8.41
C ILE A 122 -11.96 6.95 7.57
N THR A 123 -10.96 7.55 8.19
CA THR A 123 -9.69 7.90 7.55
C THR A 123 -8.56 7.12 8.16
N GLY A 124 -7.48 6.99 7.41
CA GLY A 124 -6.28 6.31 7.86
C GLY A 124 -5.29 6.10 6.74
N ASN A 125 -4.35 5.22 6.97
CA ASN A 125 -3.35 4.90 5.98
C ASN A 125 -2.96 3.42 6.01
N VAL A 126 -2.47 2.93 4.88
CA VAL A 126 -1.79 1.64 4.76
C VAL A 126 -0.33 1.90 4.44
N ARG A 127 0.57 1.27 5.20
CA ARG A 127 2.01 1.28 4.94
C ARG A 127 2.45 -0.11 4.52
N ALA A 128 3.21 -0.20 3.43
CA ALA A 128 3.62 -1.47 2.87
C ALA A 128 4.98 -1.37 2.17
N MET A 129 5.65 -2.50 2.02
CA MET A 129 6.91 -2.64 1.30
C MET A 129 6.78 -3.69 0.21
N ALA A 130 7.27 -3.36 -0.98
CA ALA A 130 7.30 -4.27 -2.12
C ALA A 130 8.72 -4.51 -2.61
N CYS A 131 8.99 -5.75 -3.01
CA CYS A 131 10.26 -6.16 -3.60
C CYS A 131 10.02 -6.99 -4.87
N ASN A 132 11.05 -7.09 -5.69
CA ASN A 132 11.18 -8.09 -6.75
C ASN A 132 12.45 -8.92 -6.49
N ASP A 133 12.81 -9.80 -7.41
CA ASP A 133 14.00 -10.68 -7.25
C ASP A 133 15.35 -9.94 -7.22
N GLN A 134 15.36 -8.63 -7.53
CA GLN A 134 16.58 -7.82 -7.67
C GLN A 134 16.67 -6.67 -6.65
N SER A 135 15.53 -6.11 -6.26
CA SER A 135 15.51 -4.90 -5.44
C SER A 135 14.22 -4.75 -4.63
N CYS A 136 14.31 -3.95 -3.58
CA CYS A 136 13.17 -3.51 -2.78
C CYS A 136 12.95 -2.02 -2.94
N LEU A 137 11.70 -1.61 -3.02
CA LEU A 137 11.32 -0.21 -2.91
C LEU A 137 11.27 0.20 -1.43
N PRO A 138 11.58 1.45 -1.10
CA PRO A 138 11.30 1.95 0.24
C PRO A 138 9.83 1.75 0.60
N PRO A 139 9.49 1.50 1.88
CA PRO A 139 8.10 1.38 2.29
C PRO A 139 7.31 2.62 1.91
N THR A 140 6.16 2.44 1.25
CA THR A 140 5.23 3.50 0.88
C THR A 140 4.07 3.57 1.86
N THR A 141 3.45 4.74 1.95
CA THR A 141 2.25 4.97 2.76
C THR A 141 1.18 5.58 1.86
N GLU A 142 0.02 4.91 1.79
CA GLU A 142 -1.15 5.36 1.05
C GLU A 142 -2.26 5.73 2.01
N GLU A 143 -2.79 6.94 1.87
CA GLU A 143 -3.93 7.40 2.67
C GLU A 143 -5.24 6.87 2.11
N PHE A 144 -6.18 6.56 2.99
CA PHE A 144 -7.52 6.17 2.59
C PHE A 144 -8.59 6.97 3.33
N THR A 145 -9.72 7.12 2.64
CA THR A 145 -10.95 7.68 3.21
C THR A 145 -12.13 6.83 2.76
N PHE A 146 -12.86 6.28 3.71
CA PHE A 146 -14.12 5.59 3.48
C PHE A 146 -15.27 6.43 4.02
N THR A 147 -16.30 6.59 3.21
CA THR A 147 -17.55 7.24 3.62
C THR A 147 -18.73 6.43 3.11
N GLY A 148 -19.83 6.47 3.84
CA GLY A 148 -21.03 5.76 3.40
C GLY A 148 -22.23 6.02 4.28
N LYS A 149 -23.31 5.31 3.93
CA LYS A 149 -24.58 5.31 4.65
C LYS A 149 -24.93 3.90 5.08
N GLY A 150 -25.68 3.78 6.17
CA GLY A 150 -26.33 2.54 6.61
C GLY A 150 -27.55 2.21 5.77
#